data_d58c0cacdd527de1591735227de7b6b4
#
_entry.id   d58c0cacdd527de1591735227de7b6b4
#
_cell.length_a   1.000
_cell.length_b   1.000
_cell.length_c   1.000
_cell.angle_alpha   90.00
_cell.angle_beta   90.00
_cell.angle_gamma   90.00
#
_symmetry.space_group_name_H-M   'P 1'
#
loop_
_entity.id
_entity.type
_entity.pdbx_description
1 polymer ?
#
loop_
_entity_poly.entity_id
_entity_poly.type
_entity_poly.pdbx_seq_one_letter_code
_entity_poly.pdbx_strand_id
1 'polypeptide(L)'
;MAKKVLVVDDEKLIVKGIKFSLTQDDMEVDCAYDGEEALELAKKTEYDVVLLDVMLPKMDGFEVCQRIREFSMMPIIMLTAKGEDMDKILGLEYGADDYVTKPFNILEVKARIKAIMRRSAKAAAQEEEKKVFEKNGLKIDCDSRRVFVDENEVKLTAKEYDLLELLSFHPNKVYSRENLLNIVWGYDYPGDVRTVDVHIRRLREKIERNPGEPVYIHTKWGVGYYFQD
;
A
#
# COMPACT_ATOMS: atom_id res chain seq x y z
N MET A 1 -4.25 5.31 20.92
CA MET A 1 -2.76 5.40 20.89
C MET A 1 -2.38 6.41 19.83
N ALA A 2 -1.29 7.19 20.04
CA ALA A 2 -0.76 8.08 19.02
C ALA A 2 -0.30 7.25 17.80
N LYS A 3 -0.48 7.79 16.60
CA LYS A 3 -0.06 7.14 15.36
C LYS A 3 1.43 7.31 15.16
N LYS A 4 2.13 6.21 14.82
CA LYS A 4 3.59 6.20 14.64
C LYS A 4 3.97 6.24 13.17
N VAL A 5 4.81 7.21 12.81
CA VAL A 5 5.30 7.41 11.44
C VAL A 5 6.82 7.32 11.43
N LEU A 6 7.38 6.54 10.51
CA LEU A 6 8.81 6.57 10.21
C LEU A 6 9.05 7.45 8.97
N VAL A 7 9.93 8.44 9.10
CA VAL A 7 10.33 9.33 7.99
C VAL A 7 11.79 9.06 7.65
N VAL A 8 12.03 8.65 6.42
CA VAL A 8 13.35 8.26 5.90
C VAL A 8 13.72 9.15 4.72
N ASP A 9 14.71 10.00 4.90
CA ASP A 9 15.20 10.92 3.86
C ASP A 9 16.57 11.46 4.32
N ASP A 10 17.57 11.52 3.43
CA ASP A 10 18.90 12.01 3.78
C ASP A 10 18.95 13.55 3.91
N GLU A 11 17.96 14.25 3.35
CA GLU A 11 17.80 15.67 3.46
C GLU A 11 17.21 16.08 4.82
N LYS A 12 18.07 16.43 5.80
CA LYS A 12 17.65 16.80 7.15
C LYS A 12 16.59 17.90 7.24
N LEU A 13 16.55 18.81 6.26
CA LEU A 13 15.54 19.88 6.23
C LEU A 13 14.16 19.34 5.86
N ILE A 14 14.09 18.39 4.92
CA ILE A 14 12.84 17.71 4.55
C ILE A 14 12.31 16.93 5.75
N VAL A 15 13.16 16.09 6.37
CA VAL A 15 12.81 15.32 7.57
C VAL A 15 12.27 16.21 8.68
N LYS A 16 12.96 17.33 9.00
CA LYS A 16 12.51 18.29 10.03
C LYS A 16 11.16 18.90 9.68
N GLY A 17 10.94 19.29 8.43
CA GLY A 17 9.68 19.87 7.96
C GLY A 17 8.51 18.90 8.09
N ILE A 18 8.71 17.66 7.63
CA ILE A 18 7.70 16.60 7.74
C ILE A 18 7.43 16.29 9.22
N LYS A 19 8.48 16.05 10.02
CA LYS A 19 8.36 15.75 11.46
C LYS A 19 7.58 16.84 12.16
N PHE A 20 7.98 18.10 12.00
CA PHE A 20 7.29 19.25 12.62
C PHE A 20 5.79 19.26 12.28
N SER A 21 5.47 19.06 11.00
CA SER A 21 4.09 19.11 10.53
C SER A 21 3.24 17.93 11.02
N LEU A 22 3.79 16.72 11.08
CA LEU A 22 3.08 15.52 11.54
C LEU A 22 2.90 15.53 13.07
N THR A 23 3.89 16.02 13.82
CA THR A 23 3.78 16.19 15.29
C THR A 23 2.67 17.17 15.67
N GLN A 24 2.38 18.18 14.85
CA GLN A 24 1.22 19.06 15.06
C GLN A 24 -0.13 18.36 14.90
N ASP A 25 -0.17 17.21 14.20
CA ASP A 25 -1.36 16.36 14.06
C ASP A 25 -1.34 15.19 15.08
N ASP A 26 -0.65 15.33 16.23
CA ASP A 26 -0.54 14.35 17.31
C ASP A 26 0.04 12.99 16.88
N MET A 27 0.93 12.98 15.86
CA MET A 27 1.64 11.78 15.43
C MET A 27 3.01 11.68 16.09
N GLU A 28 3.41 10.48 16.49
CA GLU A 28 4.78 10.18 16.90
C GLU A 28 5.64 9.94 15.65
N VAL A 29 6.79 10.63 15.56
CA VAL A 29 7.61 10.57 14.34
C VAL A 29 9.04 10.19 14.68
N ASP A 30 9.45 9.02 14.22
CA ASP A 30 10.84 8.60 14.17
C ASP A 30 11.45 8.98 12.82
N CYS A 31 12.77 9.19 12.80
CA CYS A 31 13.50 9.66 11.63
C CYS A 31 14.71 8.77 11.38
N ALA A 32 14.95 8.44 10.12
CA ALA A 32 16.17 7.80 9.64
C ALA A 32 16.75 8.62 8.47
N TYR A 33 18.06 8.57 8.31
CA TYR A 33 18.78 9.36 7.31
C TYR A 33 19.51 8.50 6.28
N ASP A 34 19.42 7.19 6.41
CA ASP A 34 19.90 6.21 5.44
C ASP A 34 19.06 4.92 5.52
N GLY A 35 19.25 4.03 4.54
CA GLY A 35 18.46 2.81 4.43
C GLY A 35 18.74 1.78 5.52
N GLU A 36 19.97 1.74 6.07
CA GLU A 36 20.34 0.81 7.15
C GLU A 36 19.64 1.21 8.46
N GLU A 37 19.69 2.50 8.81
CA GLU A 37 18.99 3.06 9.97
C GLU A 37 17.47 2.82 9.86
N ALA A 38 16.90 3.02 8.66
CA ALA A 38 15.49 2.77 8.39
C ALA A 38 15.09 1.32 8.67
N LEU A 39 15.88 0.36 8.21
CA LEU A 39 15.63 -1.07 8.44
C LEU A 39 15.75 -1.46 9.91
N GLU A 40 16.73 -0.90 10.63
CA GLU A 40 16.87 -1.16 12.06
C GLU A 40 15.65 -0.66 12.86
N LEU A 41 15.15 0.54 12.54
CA LEU A 41 13.97 1.09 13.17
C LEU A 41 12.72 0.29 12.81
N ALA A 42 12.53 -0.07 11.55
CA ALA A 42 11.39 -0.85 11.08
C ALA A 42 11.32 -2.27 11.69
N LYS A 43 12.46 -2.87 12.04
CA LYS A 43 12.52 -4.17 12.74
C LYS A 43 12.19 -4.05 14.23
N LYS A 44 12.49 -2.92 14.85
CA LYS A 44 12.30 -2.69 16.29
C LYS A 44 10.91 -2.17 16.63
N THR A 45 10.28 -1.48 15.70
CA THR A 45 9.02 -0.76 15.93
C THR A 45 8.06 -0.98 14.76
N GLU A 46 6.81 -1.29 15.07
CA GLU A 46 5.74 -1.32 14.07
C GLU A 46 5.21 0.09 13.87
N TYR A 47 5.27 0.56 12.62
CA TYR A 47 4.80 1.89 12.23
C TYR A 47 3.45 1.79 11.51
N ASP A 48 2.58 2.77 11.74
CA ASP A 48 1.32 2.92 11.01
C ASP A 48 1.53 3.30 9.54
N VAL A 49 2.68 3.97 9.24
CA VAL A 49 3.14 4.27 7.88
C VAL A 49 4.62 4.63 7.86
N VAL A 50 5.30 4.29 6.77
CA VAL A 50 6.67 4.70 6.46
C VAL A 50 6.66 5.66 5.29
N LEU A 51 7.28 6.83 5.41
CA LEU A 51 7.62 7.72 4.31
C LEU A 51 9.07 7.43 3.94
N LEU A 52 9.34 7.01 2.72
CA LEU A 52 10.62 6.47 2.32
C LEU A 52 11.13 7.14 1.04
N ASP A 53 12.24 7.89 1.16
CA ASP A 53 12.89 8.43 -0.03
C ASP A 53 13.49 7.31 -0.89
N VAL A 54 13.40 7.47 -2.19
CA VAL A 54 14.04 6.58 -3.17
C VAL A 54 15.55 6.76 -3.15
N MET A 55 16.00 8.03 -3.12
CA MET A 55 17.42 8.38 -3.27
C MET A 55 18.11 8.45 -1.91
N LEU A 56 18.39 7.29 -1.31
CA LEU A 56 19.08 7.22 -0.02
C LEU A 56 20.55 6.81 -0.22
N PRO A 57 21.46 7.28 0.65
CA PRO A 57 22.83 6.79 0.69
C PRO A 57 22.88 5.35 1.24
N LYS A 58 23.96 4.63 0.89
CA LYS A 58 24.28 3.24 1.28
C LYS A 58 23.34 2.20 0.69
N MET A 59 22.03 2.33 0.86
CA MET A 59 21.00 1.45 0.39
C MET A 59 19.83 2.28 -0.11
N ASP A 60 19.44 2.11 -1.37
CA ASP A 60 18.33 2.88 -1.96
C ASP A 60 16.98 2.50 -1.36
N GLY A 61 16.00 3.39 -1.54
CA GLY A 61 14.66 3.20 -0.97
C GLY A 61 13.92 1.99 -1.53
N PHE A 62 14.20 1.56 -2.75
CA PHE A 62 13.58 0.36 -3.32
C PHE A 62 14.06 -0.89 -2.60
N GLU A 63 15.37 -1.00 -2.37
CA GLU A 63 15.95 -2.12 -1.60
C GLU A 63 15.44 -2.12 -0.16
N VAL A 64 15.34 -0.95 0.48
CA VAL A 64 14.75 -0.81 1.83
C VAL A 64 13.31 -1.32 1.83
N CYS A 65 12.50 -0.92 0.84
CA CYS A 65 11.12 -1.35 0.70
C CYS A 65 11.00 -2.87 0.58
N GLN A 66 11.79 -3.49 -0.29
CA GLN A 66 11.83 -4.95 -0.46
C GLN A 66 12.18 -5.65 0.85
N ARG A 67 13.22 -5.20 1.54
CA ARG A 67 13.67 -5.81 2.81
C ARG A 67 12.63 -5.64 3.92
N ILE A 68 11.91 -4.52 3.98
CA ILE A 68 10.78 -4.36 4.91
C ILE A 68 9.70 -5.38 4.58
N ARG A 69 9.40 -5.64 3.30
CA ARG A 69 8.38 -6.60 2.87
C ARG A 69 8.70 -8.06 3.22
N GLU A 70 9.95 -8.40 3.49
CA GLU A 70 10.32 -9.74 3.98
C GLU A 70 9.72 -10.04 5.36
N PHE A 71 9.52 -9.03 6.21
CA PHE A 71 9.06 -9.21 7.59
C PHE A 71 7.80 -8.41 7.97
N SER A 72 7.40 -7.38 7.20
CA SER A 72 6.28 -6.52 7.54
C SER A 72 5.47 -6.07 6.34
N MET A 73 4.15 -5.92 6.54
CA MET A 73 3.20 -5.35 5.58
C MET A 73 2.77 -3.92 5.96
N MET A 74 3.53 -3.25 6.86
CA MET A 74 3.27 -1.85 7.20
C MET A 74 3.21 -0.98 5.95
N PRO A 75 2.28 -0.02 5.86
CA PRO A 75 2.14 0.84 4.70
C PRO A 75 3.40 1.65 4.40
N ILE A 76 3.81 1.71 3.13
CA ILE A 76 4.99 2.48 2.66
C ILE A 76 4.53 3.45 1.57
N ILE A 77 4.84 4.74 1.77
CA ILE A 77 4.71 5.80 0.77
C ILE A 77 6.10 6.18 0.31
N MET A 78 6.40 5.98 -0.98
CA MET A 78 7.69 6.38 -1.55
C MET A 78 7.71 7.88 -1.83
N LEU A 79 8.84 8.53 -1.52
CA LEU A 79 9.13 9.91 -1.93
C LEU A 79 10.07 9.85 -3.13
N THR A 80 9.67 10.37 -4.29
CA THR A 80 10.44 10.23 -5.55
C THR A 80 10.75 11.59 -6.18
N ALA A 81 11.79 11.68 -7.01
CA ALA A 81 12.06 12.88 -7.79
C ALA A 81 10.99 13.09 -8.88
N LYS A 82 10.74 14.34 -9.26
CA LYS A 82 9.81 14.69 -10.35
C LYS A 82 10.44 14.35 -11.70
N GLY A 83 9.79 13.48 -12.47
CA GLY A 83 10.14 13.27 -13.89
C GLY A 83 10.34 11.82 -14.33
N GLU A 84 10.44 10.87 -13.43
CA GLU A 84 10.62 9.47 -13.79
C GLU A 84 9.35 8.67 -13.49
N ASP A 85 8.47 8.56 -14.52
CA ASP A 85 7.30 7.66 -14.43
C ASP A 85 7.74 6.21 -14.14
N MET A 86 8.98 5.87 -14.49
CA MET A 86 9.60 4.59 -14.14
C MET A 86 9.79 4.40 -12.63
N ASP A 87 10.21 5.43 -11.89
CA ASP A 87 10.40 5.33 -10.44
C ASP A 87 9.09 5.08 -9.70
N LYS A 88 8.00 5.65 -10.19
CA LYS A 88 6.66 5.43 -9.62
C LYS A 88 6.18 3.99 -9.84
N ILE A 89 6.38 3.46 -11.05
CA ILE A 89 6.03 2.09 -11.41
C ILE A 89 6.93 1.12 -10.63
N LEU A 90 8.24 1.37 -10.60
CA LEU A 90 9.20 0.56 -9.85
C LEU A 90 8.89 0.58 -8.34
N GLY A 91 8.63 1.76 -7.74
CA GLY A 91 8.28 1.85 -6.32
C GLY A 91 7.08 0.98 -5.96
N LEU A 92 6.04 1.01 -6.79
CA LEU A 92 4.88 0.15 -6.63
C LEU A 92 5.24 -1.33 -6.87
N GLU A 93 6.05 -1.67 -7.85
CA GLU A 93 6.53 -3.04 -8.10
C GLU A 93 7.38 -3.60 -6.95
N TYR A 94 8.15 -2.78 -6.25
CA TYR A 94 8.93 -3.17 -5.06
C TYR A 94 8.14 -3.27 -3.76
N GLY A 95 6.84 -3.02 -3.76
CA GLY A 95 5.99 -3.26 -2.60
C GLY A 95 5.44 -2.01 -1.92
N ALA A 96 5.72 -0.82 -2.42
CA ALA A 96 5.10 0.40 -1.92
C ALA A 96 3.58 0.41 -2.13
N ASP A 97 2.86 1.08 -1.24
CA ASP A 97 1.40 1.24 -1.31
C ASP A 97 1.01 2.52 -2.04
N ASP A 98 1.89 3.52 -2.03
CA ASP A 98 1.68 4.83 -2.65
C ASP A 98 3.01 5.53 -2.92
N TYR A 99 2.98 6.65 -3.66
CA TYR A 99 4.15 7.50 -3.90
C TYR A 99 3.78 8.99 -3.88
N VAL A 100 4.78 9.83 -3.58
CA VAL A 100 4.69 11.29 -3.61
C VAL A 100 5.90 11.84 -4.36
N THR A 101 5.70 12.73 -5.33
CA THR A 101 6.81 13.31 -6.08
C THR A 101 7.36 14.57 -5.41
N LYS A 102 8.69 14.64 -5.29
CA LYS A 102 9.39 15.86 -4.85
C LYS A 102 9.49 16.87 -6.01
N PRO A 103 9.32 18.19 -5.79
CA PRO A 103 8.90 18.80 -4.53
C PRO A 103 7.41 18.58 -4.25
N PHE A 104 7.07 18.24 -3.02
CA PHE A 104 5.70 17.96 -2.60
C PHE A 104 5.14 19.07 -1.68
N ASN A 105 3.82 19.17 -1.64
CA ASN A 105 3.12 19.93 -0.62
C ASN A 105 2.93 19.03 0.62
N ILE A 106 3.30 19.52 1.80
CA ILE A 106 3.12 18.77 3.05
C ILE A 106 1.66 18.39 3.31
N LEU A 107 0.70 19.15 2.82
CA LEU A 107 -0.73 18.83 2.91
C LEU A 107 -1.07 17.58 2.07
N GLU A 108 -0.41 17.38 0.94
CA GLU A 108 -0.56 16.17 0.13
C GLU A 108 -0.06 14.95 0.90
N VAL A 109 1.15 15.03 1.47
CA VAL A 109 1.72 13.95 2.30
C VAL A 109 0.76 13.59 3.45
N LYS A 110 0.26 14.59 4.19
CA LYS A 110 -0.73 14.39 5.26
C LYS A 110 -2.02 13.73 4.78
N ALA A 111 -2.54 14.14 3.63
CA ALA A 111 -3.75 13.57 3.06
C ALA A 111 -3.58 12.09 2.72
N ARG A 112 -2.43 11.70 2.16
CA ARG A 112 -2.10 10.31 1.84
C ARG A 112 -1.90 9.46 3.09
N ILE A 113 -1.18 9.96 4.09
CA ILE A 113 -1.03 9.31 5.39
C ILE A 113 -2.42 9.05 6.02
N LYS A 114 -3.27 10.09 6.09
CA LYS A 114 -4.64 9.95 6.65
C LYS A 114 -5.50 8.96 5.85
N ALA A 115 -5.37 8.93 4.53
CA ALA A 115 -6.10 7.98 3.67
C ALA A 115 -5.68 6.53 3.94
N ILE A 116 -4.39 6.26 4.10
CA ILE A 116 -3.85 4.94 4.42
C ILE A 116 -4.29 4.51 5.83
N MET A 117 -4.10 5.37 6.84
CA MET A 117 -4.44 5.07 8.24
C MET A 117 -5.94 4.88 8.50
N ARG A 118 -6.82 5.63 7.79
CA ARG A 118 -8.27 5.51 7.93
C ARG A 118 -8.76 4.11 7.60
N ARG A 119 -8.11 3.40 6.70
CA ARG A 119 -8.48 2.03 6.30
C ARG A 119 -8.10 1.01 7.34
N SER A 120 -6.91 1.15 7.94
CA SER A 120 -6.52 0.32 9.10
C SER A 120 -7.48 0.49 10.28
N ALA A 121 -8.01 1.70 10.49
CA ALA A 121 -8.98 1.98 11.57
C ALA A 121 -10.41 1.48 11.25
N LYS A 122 -10.86 1.47 9.98
CA LYS A 122 -12.17 0.92 9.59
C LYS A 122 -12.22 -0.60 9.75
N ALA A 123 -11.11 -1.29 9.56
CA ALA A 123 -11.01 -2.72 9.83
C ALA A 123 -11.20 -3.05 11.32
N ALA A 124 -10.84 -2.14 12.24
CA ALA A 124 -10.98 -2.33 13.68
C ALA A 124 -12.37 -1.96 14.25
N ALA A 125 -13.23 -1.28 13.48
CA ALA A 125 -14.50 -0.73 13.99
C ALA A 125 -15.78 -1.46 13.53
N GLN A 126 -15.68 -2.56 12.78
CA GLN A 126 -16.81 -3.41 12.37
C GLN A 126 -16.75 -4.77 13.09
N GLU A 127 -16.97 -4.76 14.39
CA GLU A 127 -17.52 -5.95 15.09
C GLU A 127 -19.00 -6.07 14.73
N GLU A 128 -19.33 -6.89 13.70
CA GLU A 128 -20.58 -7.65 13.60
C GLU A 128 -20.52 -8.56 12.36
N GLU A 129 -20.65 -9.87 12.61
CA GLU A 129 -20.60 -11.03 11.72
C GLU A 129 -19.23 -11.30 11.06
N LYS A 130 -18.57 -12.38 11.48
CA LYS A 130 -17.37 -12.93 10.83
C LYS A 130 -17.61 -13.03 9.32
N LYS A 131 -17.17 -12.03 8.59
CA LYS A 131 -17.25 -12.05 7.12
C LYS A 131 -16.09 -12.89 6.60
N VAL A 132 -16.31 -14.17 6.42
CA VAL A 132 -15.40 -15.08 5.72
C VAL A 132 -15.94 -15.24 4.30
N PHE A 133 -15.14 -14.84 3.32
CA PHE A 133 -15.39 -15.17 1.92
C PHE A 133 -14.59 -16.42 1.57
N GLU A 134 -15.24 -17.43 0.99
CA GLU A 134 -14.56 -18.67 0.57
C GLU A 134 -15.05 -19.09 -0.79
N LYS A 135 -14.13 -19.28 -1.74
CA LYS A 135 -14.43 -19.71 -3.10
C LYS A 135 -13.23 -20.30 -3.82
N ASN A 136 -13.40 -21.46 -4.43
CA ASN A 136 -12.41 -22.11 -5.27
C ASN A 136 -11.00 -22.22 -4.65
N GLY A 137 -10.93 -22.43 -3.32
CA GLY A 137 -9.66 -22.48 -2.57
C GLY A 137 -9.14 -21.13 -2.09
N LEU A 138 -9.73 -20.01 -2.53
CA LEU A 138 -9.47 -18.68 -1.96
C LEU A 138 -10.35 -18.46 -0.74
N LYS A 139 -9.74 -18.12 0.39
CA LYS A 139 -10.42 -17.76 1.63
C LYS A 139 -9.92 -16.41 2.13
N ILE A 140 -10.86 -15.52 2.42
CA ILE A 140 -10.58 -14.18 2.95
C ILE A 140 -11.26 -14.07 4.31
N ASP A 141 -10.46 -13.92 5.35
CA ASP A 141 -10.93 -13.58 6.69
C ASP A 141 -10.86 -12.06 6.83
N CYS A 142 -12.02 -11.41 6.76
CA CYS A 142 -12.11 -9.96 6.77
C CYS A 142 -11.82 -9.37 8.15
N ASP A 143 -12.07 -10.12 9.21
CA ASP A 143 -11.83 -9.64 10.59
C ASP A 143 -10.33 -9.52 10.86
N SER A 144 -9.56 -10.53 10.46
CA SER A 144 -8.10 -10.54 10.63
C SER A 144 -7.34 -9.98 9.42
N ARG A 145 -8.04 -9.64 8.32
CA ARG A 145 -7.46 -9.25 7.01
C ARG A 145 -6.46 -10.26 6.48
N ARG A 146 -6.71 -11.55 6.74
CA ARG A 146 -5.85 -12.66 6.28
C ARG A 146 -6.45 -13.32 5.05
N VAL A 147 -5.59 -13.70 4.14
CA VAL A 147 -5.97 -14.37 2.89
C VAL A 147 -5.25 -15.70 2.81
N PHE A 148 -5.98 -16.72 2.37
CA PHE A 148 -5.46 -18.07 2.16
C PHE A 148 -5.80 -18.53 0.76
N VAL A 149 -4.87 -19.22 0.11
CA VAL A 149 -5.08 -19.93 -1.15
C VAL A 149 -4.68 -21.37 -0.95
N ASP A 150 -5.61 -22.30 -1.20
CA ASP A 150 -5.41 -23.74 -0.94
C ASP A 150 -4.84 -23.99 0.48
N GLU A 151 -5.45 -23.35 1.49
CA GLU A 151 -5.08 -23.39 2.92
C GLU A 151 -3.74 -22.72 3.28
N ASN A 152 -2.96 -22.25 2.31
CA ASN A 152 -1.71 -21.54 2.56
C ASN A 152 -1.97 -20.04 2.73
N GLU A 153 -1.44 -19.44 3.79
CA GLU A 153 -1.57 -18.01 4.02
C GLU A 153 -0.76 -17.19 3.00
N VAL A 154 -1.42 -16.23 2.37
CA VAL A 154 -0.82 -15.32 1.39
C VAL A 154 -0.73 -13.92 1.97
N LYS A 155 0.48 -13.38 2.03
CA LYS A 155 0.71 -12.02 2.55
C LYS A 155 0.42 -10.97 1.47
N LEU A 156 -0.61 -10.17 1.71
CA LEU A 156 -0.99 -9.05 0.85
C LEU A 156 -0.63 -7.72 1.51
N THR A 157 -0.23 -6.75 0.69
CA THR A 157 -0.16 -5.35 1.15
C THR A 157 -1.57 -4.80 1.40
N ALA A 158 -1.68 -3.67 2.10
CA ALA A 158 -2.97 -3.06 2.41
C ALA A 158 -3.82 -2.80 1.15
N LYS A 159 -3.19 -2.31 0.07
CA LYS A 159 -3.88 -2.01 -1.20
C LYS A 159 -4.28 -3.26 -1.98
N GLU A 160 -3.44 -4.29 -1.98
CA GLU A 160 -3.77 -5.58 -2.60
C GLU A 160 -4.95 -6.23 -1.89
N TYR A 161 -4.97 -6.16 -0.55
CA TYR A 161 -6.10 -6.66 0.23
C TYR A 161 -7.38 -5.86 -0.06
N ASP A 162 -7.34 -4.52 -0.02
CA ASP A 162 -8.49 -3.66 -0.29
C ASP A 162 -9.09 -3.92 -1.68
N LEU A 163 -8.24 -4.14 -2.70
CA LEU A 163 -8.67 -4.51 -4.05
C LEU A 163 -9.35 -5.88 -4.07
N LEU A 164 -8.73 -6.88 -3.43
CA LEU A 164 -9.28 -8.24 -3.38
C LEU A 164 -10.62 -8.26 -2.67
N GLU A 165 -10.72 -7.65 -1.50
CA GLU A 165 -11.96 -7.54 -0.73
C GLU A 165 -13.06 -6.86 -1.54
N LEU A 166 -12.78 -5.68 -2.13
CA LEU A 166 -13.76 -4.96 -2.94
C LEU A 166 -14.29 -5.80 -4.10
N LEU A 167 -13.39 -6.49 -4.82
CA LEU A 167 -13.77 -7.26 -6.00
C LEU A 167 -14.50 -8.55 -5.63
N SER A 168 -14.03 -9.30 -4.61
CA SER A 168 -14.58 -10.58 -4.21
C SER A 168 -15.99 -10.48 -3.61
N PHE A 169 -16.27 -9.40 -2.86
CA PHE A 169 -17.60 -9.17 -2.32
C PHE A 169 -18.62 -8.61 -3.34
N HIS A 170 -18.18 -8.33 -4.56
CA HIS A 170 -19.04 -7.87 -5.65
C HIS A 170 -18.74 -8.68 -6.93
N PRO A 171 -18.96 -10.01 -6.91
CA PRO A 171 -18.61 -10.87 -8.04
C PRO A 171 -19.36 -10.45 -9.30
N ASN A 172 -18.72 -10.63 -10.44
CA ASN A 172 -19.20 -10.29 -11.79
C ASN A 172 -19.46 -8.78 -12.04
N LYS A 173 -19.26 -7.92 -11.02
CA LYS A 173 -19.33 -6.47 -11.20
C LYS A 173 -18.01 -5.96 -11.74
N VAL A 174 -18.07 -5.34 -12.93
CA VAL A 174 -16.89 -4.72 -13.55
C VAL A 174 -16.68 -3.32 -12.96
N TYR A 175 -15.49 -3.08 -12.42
CA TYR A 175 -15.06 -1.78 -11.94
C TYR A 175 -14.08 -1.17 -12.95
N SER A 176 -14.29 0.11 -13.32
CA SER A 176 -13.29 0.83 -14.10
C SER A 176 -12.03 1.11 -13.27
N ARG A 177 -10.91 1.39 -13.93
CA ARG A 177 -9.65 1.73 -13.25
C ARG A 177 -9.81 2.96 -12.37
N GLU A 178 -10.52 3.98 -12.86
CA GLU A 178 -10.84 5.20 -12.11
C GLU A 178 -11.69 4.89 -10.87
N ASN A 179 -12.71 4.02 -11.02
CA ASN A 179 -13.54 3.64 -9.89
C ASN A 179 -12.75 2.87 -8.83
N LEU A 180 -11.88 1.94 -9.23
CA LEU A 180 -11.00 1.24 -8.31
C LEU A 180 -10.02 2.19 -7.63
N LEU A 181 -9.43 3.12 -8.38
CA LEU A 181 -8.54 4.13 -7.84
C LEU A 181 -9.26 4.98 -6.78
N ASN A 182 -10.43 5.51 -7.13
CA ASN A 182 -11.21 6.37 -6.23
C ASN A 182 -11.67 5.63 -4.97
N ILE A 183 -12.13 4.39 -5.08
CA ILE A 183 -12.60 3.60 -3.94
C ILE A 183 -11.42 3.17 -3.05
N VAL A 184 -10.34 2.68 -3.65
CA VAL A 184 -9.23 2.08 -2.92
C VAL A 184 -8.18 3.12 -2.50
N TRP A 185 -7.94 4.19 -3.24
CA TRP A 185 -6.99 5.24 -2.88
C TRP A 185 -7.66 6.54 -2.39
N GLY A 186 -8.90 6.79 -2.78
CA GLY A 186 -9.67 7.97 -2.42
C GLY A 186 -9.89 8.91 -3.61
N TYR A 187 -10.96 9.72 -3.55
CA TYR A 187 -11.36 10.61 -4.65
C TYR A 187 -10.33 11.73 -4.92
N ASP A 188 -9.58 12.12 -3.91
CA ASP A 188 -8.56 13.17 -4.03
C ASP A 188 -7.16 12.60 -4.32
N TYR A 189 -7.08 11.33 -4.73
CA TYR A 189 -5.80 10.69 -5.05
C TYR A 189 -5.23 11.27 -6.35
N PRO A 190 -4.10 11.98 -6.32
CA PRO A 190 -3.54 12.64 -7.51
C PRO A 190 -2.68 11.70 -8.37
N GLY A 191 -2.74 10.39 -8.12
CA GLY A 191 -1.95 9.39 -8.84
C GLY A 191 -2.57 8.94 -10.16
N ASP A 192 -1.76 8.20 -10.96
CA ASP A 192 -2.17 7.65 -12.25
C ASP A 192 -3.04 6.40 -12.06
N VAL A 193 -4.01 6.21 -12.94
CA VAL A 193 -4.87 5.01 -12.99
C VAL A 193 -4.07 3.71 -13.20
N ARG A 194 -2.87 3.79 -13.79
CA ARG A 194 -1.94 2.67 -13.93
C ARG A 194 -1.48 2.08 -12.59
N THR A 195 -1.59 2.84 -11.51
CA THR A 195 -1.38 2.34 -10.14
C THR A 195 -2.24 1.11 -9.85
N VAL A 196 -3.49 1.11 -10.33
CA VAL A 196 -4.40 -0.04 -10.18
C VAL A 196 -3.86 -1.26 -10.93
N ASP A 197 -3.38 -1.08 -12.16
CA ASP A 197 -2.88 -2.19 -13.00
C ASP A 197 -1.69 -2.90 -12.33
N VAL A 198 -0.77 -2.13 -11.75
CA VAL A 198 0.39 -2.67 -11.00
C VAL A 198 -0.07 -3.50 -9.80
N HIS A 199 -1.00 -2.99 -8.99
CA HIS A 199 -1.48 -3.72 -7.82
C HIS A 199 -2.31 -4.96 -8.20
N ILE A 200 -3.12 -4.90 -9.27
CA ILE A 200 -3.84 -6.08 -9.79
C ILE A 200 -2.85 -7.14 -10.29
N ARG A 201 -1.79 -6.76 -10.99
CA ARG A 201 -0.75 -7.69 -11.44
C ARG A 201 -0.11 -8.40 -10.25
N ARG A 202 0.35 -7.66 -9.25
CA ARG A 202 0.98 -8.20 -8.04
C ARG A 202 0.04 -9.07 -7.23
N LEU A 203 -1.22 -8.66 -7.12
CA LEU A 203 -2.25 -9.44 -6.45
C LEU A 203 -2.44 -10.79 -7.16
N ARG A 204 -2.54 -10.82 -8.49
CA ARG A 204 -2.60 -12.05 -9.27
C ARG A 204 -1.37 -12.95 -9.07
N GLU A 205 -0.17 -12.37 -9.07
CA GLU A 205 1.08 -13.11 -8.82
C GLU A 205 1.07 -13.84 -7.47
N LYS A 206 0.28 -13.35 -6.49
CA LYS A 206 0.17 -13.93 -5.15
C LYS A 206 -0.99 -14.91 -4.97
N ILE A 207 -2.13 -14.69 -5.64
CA ILE A 207 -3.34 -15.50 -5.40
C ILE A 207 -3.69 -16.46 -6.55
N GLU A 208 -3.22 -16.20 -7.77
CA GLU A 208 -3.52 -17.04 -8.93
C GLU A 208 -2.44 -18.10 -9.14
N ARG A 209 -2.81 -19.31 -9.50
CA ARG A 209 -1.85 -20.35 -9.89
C ARG A 209 -1.10 -20.00 -11.18
N ASN A 210 -1.78 -19.36 -12.12
CA ASN A 210 -1.23 -18.80 -13.35
C ASN A 210 -1.75 -17.36 -13.54
N PRO A 211 -0.94 -16.33 -13.28
CA PRO A 211 -1.36 -14.93 -13.42
C PRO A 211 -1.81 -14.54 -14.83
N GLY A 212 -1.34 -15.27 -15.87
CA GLY A 212 -1.72 -15.07 -17.27
C GLY A 212 -3.09 -15.66 -17.62
N GLU A 213 -3.56 -16.62 -16.83
CA GLU A 213 -4.88 -17.27 -16.97
C GLU A 213 -5.61 -17.23 -15.63
N PRO A 214 -5.99 -16.05 -15.16
CA PRO A 214 -6.53 -15.86 -13.83
C PRO A 214 -7.89 -16.57 -13.64
N VAL A 215 -8.08 -17.13 -12.45
CA VAL A 215 -9.33 -17.79 -12.04
C VAL A 215 -10.21 -16.83 -11.23
N TYR A 216 -9.60 -15.94 -10.47
CA TYR A 216 -10.31 -15.04 -9.54
C TYR A 216 -10.52 -13.66 -10.13
N ILE A 217 -9.45 -12.95 -10.51
CA ILE A 217 -9.52 -11.56 -10.95
C ILE A 217 -9.32 -11.47 -12.45
N HIS A 218 -10.36 -11.11 -13.17
CA HIS A 218 -10.38 -11.03 -14.63
C HIS A 218 -10.28 -9.59 -15.13
N THR A 219 -9.73 -9.45 -16.35
CA THR A 219 -9.68 -8.17 -17.07
C THR A 219 -10.86 -8.05 -18.02
N LYS A 220 -11.63 -6.97 -17.90
CA LYS A 220 -12.55 -6.56 -18.95
C LYS A 220 -11.84 -5.55 -19.82
N TRP A 221 -11.36 -5.99 -21.00
CA TRP A 221 -10.57 -5.18 -21.91
C TRP A 221 -11.24 -3.84 -22.23
N GLY A 222 -10.49 -2.76 -22.18
CA GLY A 222 -10.98 -1.41 -22.40
C GLY A 222 -11.81 -0.81 -21.25
N VAL A 223 -12.14 -1.58 -20.19
CA VAL A 223 -12.98 -1.12 -19.07
C VAL A 223 -12.22 -1.19 -17.74
N GLY A 224 -11.84 -2.37 -17.27
CA GLY A 224 -11.24 -2.53 -15.96
C GLY A 224 -11.19 -3.97 -15.48
N TYR A 225 -11.54 -4.21 -14.22
CA TYR A 225 -11.36 -5.51 -13.55
C TYR A 225 -12.62 -5.96 -12.83
N TYR A 226 -12.77 -7.28 -12.66
CA TYR A 226 -13.85 -7.90 -11.92
C TYR A 226 -13.40 -9.23 -11.31
N PHE A 227 -14.07 -9.65 -10.24
CA PHE A 227 -13.94 -10.99 -9.68
C PHE A 227 -14.94 -11.90 -10.36
N GLN A 228 -14.50 -13.06 -10.84
CA GLN A 228 -15.37 -14.02 -11.50
C GLN A 228 -16.06 -14.92 -10.47
N ASP A 229 -17.36 -15.07 -10.63
CA ASP A 229 -18.18 -15.99 -9.82
C ASP A 229 -18.11 -17.41 -10.34
#